data_59df2aae51388bc67dcd79853b943147
#
_entry.id   59df2aae51388bc67dcd79853b943147
#
_cell.length_a   1.000
_cell.length_b   1.000
_cell.length_c   1.000
_cell.angle_alpha   90.00
_cell.angle_beta   90.00
_cell.angle_gamma   90.00
#
_symmetry.space_group_name_H-M   'P 1'
#
loop_
_entity.id
_entity.type
_entity.pdbx_description
1 polymer ?
#
loop_
_entity_poly.entity_id
_entity_poly.type
_entity_poly.pdbx_seq_one_letter_code
_entity_poly.pdbx_strand_id
1 'polypeptide(L)'
;MYKKTKKAIEQHLELYPKNRTLIVAGGVAANKQIRITLERLCKEEKFKVYFPDLKLCTDNAAMIALAGLERYKKKKFDKHNFEANPRWQLDSKAKFLKGAGVKI
;
A
#
# COMPACT_ATOMS: atom_id res chain seq x y z
N MET A 1 -10.61 -0.71 -9.63
CA MET A 1 -10.18 -0.45 -8.23
C MET A 1 -11.33 -0.61 -7.22
N TYR A 2 -12.47 0.07 -7.36
CA TYR A 2 -13.62 0.00 -6.45
C TYR A 2 -13.98 -1.43 -5.98
N LYS A 3 -14.28 -2.36 -6.91
CA LYS A 3 -14.70 -3.73 -6.59
C LYS A 3 -13.66 -4.52 -5.78
N LYS A 4 -12.37 -4.35 -6.11
CA LYS A 4 -11.28 -5.03 -5.39
C LYS A 4 -11.09 -4.47 -3.99
N THR A 5 -11.17 -3.15 -3.84
CA THR A 5 -11.06 -2.50 -2.53
C THR A 5 -12.26 -2.84 -1.65
N LYS A 6 -13.48 -2.87 -2.21
CA LYS A 6 -14.67 -3.29 -1.46
C LYS A 6 -14.51 -4.71 -0.92
N LYS A 7 -14.07 -5.66 -1.75
CA LYS A 7 -13.83 -7.03 -1.31
C LYS A 7 -12.73 -7.12 -0.25
N ALA A 8 -11.68 -6.33 -0.36
CA ALA A 8 -10.64 -6.27 0.67
C ALA A 8 -11.16 -5.73 2.01
N ILE A 9 -12.04 -4.72 1.98
CA ILE A 9 -12.73 -4.20 3.16
C ILE A 9 -13.59 -5.29 3.82
N GLU A 10 -14.37 -6.03 3.04
CA GLU A 10 -15.18 -7.14 3.53
C GLU A 10 -14.32 -8.19 4.26
N GLN A 11 -13.24 -8.64 3.62
CA GLN A 11 -12.29 -9.59 4.24
C GLN A 11 -11.60 -9.03 5.48
N HIS A 12 -11.25 -7.73 5.46
CA HIS A 12 -10.66 -7.09 6.63
C HIS A 12 -11.62 -7.07 7.83
N LEU A 13 -12.90 -6.79 7.59
CA LEU A 13 -13.92 -6.76 8.64
C LEU A 13 -14.20 -8.13 9.26
N GLU A 14 -14.00 -9.23 8.53
CA GLU A 14 -14.08 -10.58 9.08
C GLU A 14 -13.01 -10.81 10.14
N LEU A 15 -11.81 -10.27 9.95
CA LEU A 15 -10.69 -10.41 10.88
C LEU A 15 -10.67 -9.31 11.96
N TYR A 16 -11.03 -8.09 11.59
CA TYR A 16 -10.90 -6.89 12.42
C TYR A 16 -12.18 -6.03 12.39
N PRO A 17 -13.30 -6.51 12.96
CA PRO A 17 -14.61 -5.83 12.81
C PRO A 17 -14.68 -4.42 13.39
N LYS A 18 -13.79 -4.09 14.33
CA LYS A 18 -13.73 -2.77 14.97
C LYS A 18 -12.80 -1.78 14.26
N ASN A 19 -11.91 -2.27 13.40
CA ASN A 19 -10.96 -1.41 12.68
C ASN A 19 -11.55 -0.99 11.33
N ARG A 20 -11.95 0.28 11.23
CA ARG A 20 -12.61 0.85 10.04
C ARG A 20 -11.79 2.00 9.48
N THR A 21 -10.53 1.72 9.20
CA THR A 21 -9.60 2.70 8.62
C THR A 21 -8.97 2.17 7.35
N LEU A 22 -8.99 2.97 6.29
CA LEU A 22 -8.31 2.73 5.03
C LEU A 22 -7.25 3.81 4.81
N ILE A 23 -6.03 3.42 4.53
CA ILE A 23 -4.95 4.31 4.12
C ILE A 23 -4.65 4.05 2.65
N VAL A 24 -4.65 5.09 1.84
CA VAL A 24 -4.39 5.01 0.38
C VAL A 24 -3.16 5.85 0.07
N ALA A 25 -2.09 5.21 -0.34
CA ALA A 25 -0.80 5.84 -0.61
C ALA A 25 -0.19 5.35 -1.94
N GLY A 26 0.94 5.92 -2.33
CA GLY A 26 1.64 5.62 -3.57
C GLY A 26 1.17 6.47 -4.76
N GLY A 27 1.82 6.31 -5.93
CA GLY A 27 1.60 7.16 -7.10
C GLY A 27 0.16 7.23 -7.59
N VAL A 28 -0.56 6.10 -7.52
CA VAL A 28 -1.99 6.01 -7.92
C VAL A 28 -2.89 6.84 -6.98
N ALA A 29 -2.49 7.04 -5.73
CA ALA A 29 -3.23 7.85 -4.76
C ALA A 29 -3.21 9.37 -5.09
N ALA A 30 -2.37 9.82 -6.01
CA ALA A 30 -2.39 11.18 -6.53
C ALA A 30 -3.54 11.44 -7.50
N ASN A 31 -4.16 10.41 -8.07
CA ASN A 31 -5.25 10.53 -9.03
C ASN A 31 -6.53 10.97 -8.32
N LYS A 32 -7.05 12.15 -8.69
CA LYS A 32 -8.26 12.75 -8.09
C LYS A 32 -9.49 11.85 -8.22
N GLN A 33 -9.69 11.22 -9.38
CA GLN A 33 -10.83 10.34 -9.60
C GLN A 33 -10.80 9.10 -8.71
N ILE A 34 -9.61 8.57 -8.47
CA ILE A 34 -9.42 7.42 -7.56
C ILE A 34 -9.73 7.85 -6.13
N ARG A 35 -9.27 9.02 -5.70
CA ARG A 35 -9.58 9.57 -4.37
C ARG A 35 -11.09 9.69 -4.17
N ILE A 36 -11.80 10.36 -5.08
CA ILE A 36 -13.26 10.53 -5.02
C ILE A 36 -13.97 9.17 -4.96
N THR A 37 -13.55 8.22 -5.77
CA THR A 37 -14.14 6.87 -5.80
C THR A 37 -13.95 6.13 -4.48
N LEU A 38 -12.76 6.20 -3.90
CA LEU A 38 -12.46 5.53 -2.63
C LEU A 38 -13.08 6.24 -1.43
N GLU A 39 -13.17 7.57 -1.44
CA GLU A 39 -13.90 8.33 -0.43
C GLU A 39 -15.39 7.94 -0.39
N ARG A 40 -16.02 7.84 -1.57
CA ARG A 40 -17.40 7.36 -1.67
C ARG A 40 -17.55 5.96 -1.11
N LEU A 41 -16.69 5.02 -1.52
CA LEU A 41 -16.71 3.65 -1.00
C LEU A 41 -16.56 3.61 0.53
N CYS A 42 -15.61 4.36 1.06
CA CYS A 42 -15.38 4.41 2.51
C CYS A 42 -16.58 5.00 3.26
N LYS A 43 -17.24 5.99 2.69
CA LYS A 43 -18.48 6.54 3.24
C LYS A 43 -19.60 5.50 3.26
N GLU A 44 -19.79 4.75 2.19
CA GLU A 44 -20.77 3.66 2.09
C GLU A 44 -20.50 2.55 3.13
N GLU A 45 -19.25 2.16 3.30
CA GLU A 45 -18.82 1.08 4.22
C GLU A 45 -18.53 1.57 5.66
N LYS A 46 -18.75 2.85 5.96
CA LYS A 46 -18.48 3.50 7.27
C LYS A 46 -17.01 3.37 7.69
N PHE A 47 -16.11 3.55 6.74
CA PHE A 47 -14.66 3.62 6.94
C PHE A 47 -14.17 5.06 6.96
N LYS A 48 -13.10 5.32 7.71
CA LYS A 48 -12.29 6.53 7.57
C LYS A 48 -11.21 6.27 6.54
N VAL A 49 -11.05 7.18 5.58
CA VAL A 49 -9.98 7.11 4.58
C VAL A 49 -8.97 8.22 4.81
N TYR A 50 -7.70 7.89 4.70
CA TYR A 50 -6.58 8.82 4.80
C TYR A 50 -5.74 8.75 3.54
N PHE A 51 -5.39 9.93 3.01
CA PHE A 51 -4.46 10.09 1.90
C PHE A 51 -3.27 10.92 2.37
N PRO A 52 -2.05 10.58 2.01
CA PRO A 52 -0.90 11.43 2.27
C PRO A 52 -0.97 12.70 1.39
N ASP A 53 -0.16 13.67 1.75
CA ASP A 53 0.06 14.86 0.92
C ASP A 53 0.51 14.44 -0.51
N LEU A 54 0.03 15.13 -1.54
CA LEU A 54 0.28 14.78 -2.94
C LEU A 54 1.76 14.61 -3.26
N LYS A 55 2.60 15.47 -2.70
CA LYS A 55 4.06 15.41 -2.86
C LYS A 55 4.71 14.15 -2.26
N LEU A 56 4.02 13.43 -1.36
CA LEU A 56 4.48 12.18 -0.75
C LEU A 56 3.88 10.94 -1.43
N CYS A 57 3.00 11.10 -2.43
CA CYS A 57 2.40 9.98 -3.15
C CYS A 57 3.32 9.37 -4.21
N THR A 58 4.37 10.07 -4.64
CA THR A 58 5.40 9.57 -5.55
C THR A 58 6.64 9.13 -4.78
N ASP A 59 7.54 8.41 -5.44
CA ASP A 59 8.82 8.03 -4.86
C ASP A 59 9.57 9.27 -4.38
N ASN A 60 10.04 9.23 -3.14
CA ASN A 60 10.77 10.34 -2.52
C ASN A 60 11.80 9.82 -1.52
N ALA A 61 12.86 10.61 -1.30
CA ALA A 61 13.94 10.24 -0.41
C ALA A 61 13.50 10.17 1.07
N ALA A 62 12.50 10.96 1.47
CA ALA A 62 12.05 11.01 2.86
C ALA A 62 11.49 9.66 3.33
N MET A 63 10.71 8.96 2.50
CA MET A 63 10.16 7.64 2.87
C MET A 63 11.25 6.58 3.01
N ILE A 64 12.29 6.64 2.17
CA ILE A 64 13.43 5.72 2.24
C ILE A 64 14.30 6.03 3.46
N ALA A 65 14.52 7.31 3.75
CA ALA A 65 15.25 7.73 4.95
C ALA A 65 14.54 7.29 6.23
N LEU A 66 13.21 7.40 6.28
CA LEU A 66 12.41 6.93 7.42
C LEU A 66 12.52 5.41 7.60
N ALA A 67 12.37 4.64 6.51
CA ALA A 67 12.53 3.18 6.53
C ALA A 67 13.94 2.79 7.00
N GLY A 68 14.96 3.49 6.51
CA GLY A 68 16.36 3.30 6.94
C GLY A 68 16.55 3.59 8.42
N LEU A 69 15.97 4.69 8.93
CA LEU A 69 16.01 5.05 10.35
C LEU A 69 15.37 3.97 11.24
N GLU A 70 14.21 3.47 10.85
CA GLU A 70 13.54 2.39 11.61
C GLU A 70 14.34 1.08 11.62
N ARG A 71 14.99 0.73 10.51
CA ARG A 71 15.90 -0.41 10.43
C ARG A 71 17.14 -0.19 11.31
N TYR A 72 17.70 1.01 11.27
CA TYR A 72 18.86 1.39 12.11
C TYR A 72 18.54 1.24 13.61
N LYS A 73 17.41 1.77 14.07
CA LYS A 73 16.97 1.62 15.47
C LYS A 73 16.87 0.15 15.89
N LYS A 74 16.43 -0.72 14.98
CA LYS A 74 16.32 -2.17 15.21
C LYS A 74 17.62 -2.93 14.95
N LYS A 75 18.72 -2.25 14.69
CA LYS A 75 20.05 -2.84 14.35
C LYS A 75 19.95 -3.87 13.20
N LYS A 76 19.08 -3.62 12.23
CA LYS A 76 18.91 -4.46 11.03
C LYS A 76 19.69 -3.85 9.87
N PHE A 77 20.80 -4.47 9.55
CA PHE A 77 21.69 -4.05 8.47
C PHE A 77 21.82 -5.16 7.43
N ASP A 78 21.87 -4.79 6.17
CA ASP A 78 22.17 -5.70 5.08
C ASP A 78 23.70 -5.80 4.88
N LYS A 79 24.14 -6.91 4.29
CA LYS A 79 25.54 -7.05 3.85
C LYS A 79 25.81 -6.13 2.67
N HIS A 80 27.09 -5.76 2.46
CA HIS A 80 27.47 -4.86 1.36
C HIS A 80 27.24 -5.44 -0.07
N ASN A 81 26.97 -6.72 -0.19
CA ASN A 81 26.74 -7.42 -1.45
C ASN A 81 25.27 -7.66 -1.79
N PHE A 82 24.38 -6.75 -1.42
CA PHE A 82 22.96 -6.82 -1.79
C PHE A 82 22.77 -6.46 -3.27
N GLU A 83 21.77 -7.08 -3.89
CA GLU A 83 21.34 -6.81 -5.25
C GLU A 83 20.03 -6.02 -5.30
N ALA A 84 19.85 -5.24 -6.37
CA ALA A 84 18.57 -4.59 -6.61
C ALA A 84 17.50 -5.60 -7.01
N ASN A 85 16.34 -5.54 -6.39
CA ASN A 85 15.21 -6.40 -6.71
C ASN A 85 13.99 -5.57 -7.16
N PRO A 86 13.88 -5.24 -8.45
CA PRO A 86 12.83 -4.34 -8.95
C PRO A 86 11.42 -4.91 -8.86
N ARG A 87 11.29 -6.24 -8.66
CA ARG A 87 10.01 -6.94 -8.50
C ARG A 87 9.87 -7.62 -7.15
N TRP A 88 10.33 -6.94 -6.12
CA TRP A 88 10.26 -7.48 -4.77
C TRP A 88 8.82 -7.67 -4.32
N GLN A 89 8.44 -8.90 -4.04
CA GLN A 89 7.10 -9.23 -3.57
C GLN A 89 6.90 -8.78 -2.13
N LEU A 90 5.73 -8.21 -1.84
CA LEU A 90 5.34 -7.86 -0.47
C LEU A 90 5.14 -9.11 0.41
N ASP A 91 4.59 -10.16 -0.18
CA ASP A 91 4.42 -11.46 0.47
C ASP A 91 5.09 -12.54 -0.36
N SER A 92 6.22 -13.05 0.10
CA SER A 92 6.98 -14.10 -0.56
C SER A 92 6.27 -15.46 -0.59
N LYS A 93 5.22 -15.64 0.22
CA LYS A 93 4.41 -16.86 0.29
C LYS A 93 3.16 -16.78 -0.58
N ALA A 94 2.77 -15.60 -1.06
CA ALA A 94 1.63 -15.44 -1.92
C ALA A 94 1.86 -16.11 -3.27
N LYS A 95 0.86 -16.86 -3.74
CA LYS A 95 0.90 -17.41 -5.10
C LYS A 95 0.88 -16.29 -6.12
N PHE A 96 1.76 -16.38 -7.10
CA PHE A 96 1.82 -15.44 -8.22
C PHE A 96 0.51 -15.49 -9.01
N LEU A 97 -0.29 -14.45 -8.90
CA LEU A 97 -1.44 -14.27 -9.79
C LEU A 97 -0.94 -13.61 -11.07
N LYS A 98 -0.98 -14.33 -12.19
CA LYS A 98 -0.70 -13.75 -13.51
C LYS A 98 -1.73 -12.65 -13.79
N GLY A 99 -1.30 -11.40 -13.73
CA GLY A 99 -2.09 -10.25 -14.19
C GLY A 99 -1.80 -9.91 -15.66
N ALA A 100 -2.72 -9.22 -16.32
CA ALA A 100 -2.47 -8.66 -17.64
C ALA A 100 -1.21 -7.77 -17.60
N GLY A 101 -0.23 -8.05 -18.45
CA GLY A 101 1.03 -7.32 -18.51
C GLY A 101 2.20 -7.90 -17.69
N VAL A 102 2.01 -8.96 -16.95
CA VAL A 102 3.12 -9.68 -16.31
C VAL A 102 3.72 -10.65 -17.30
N LYS A 103 4.81 -10.26 -17.96
CA LYS A 103 5.69 -11.18 -18.69
C LYS A 103 6.56 -11.90 -17.65
N ILE A 104 6.43 -13.18 -17.60
CA ILE A 104 7.34 -14.06 -16.87
C ILE A 104 8.46 -14.44 -17.82
#